data_c1e5c0f0f3cd454824ed0a05e012795c
#
_entry.id   c1e5c0f0f3cd454824ed0a05e012795c
#
_cell.length_a   1.000
_cell.length_b   1.000
_cell.length_c   1.000
_cell.angle_alpha   90.00
_cell.angle_beta   90.00
_cell.angle_gamma   90.00
#
_symmetry.space_group_name_H-M   'P 1'
#
loop_
_entity.id
_entity.type
_entity.pdbx_description
1 polymer ?
#
loop_
_entity_poly.entity_id
_entity_poly.type
_entity_poly.pdbx_seq_one_letter_code
_entity_poly.pdbx_strand_id
1 'polypeptide(L)'
;QEKKLTRQQLMELVETARLTPSAANRQPFKYRIVCDEEENEKVFRLLGFAGYLKDWDGPSEGEKPTGYIVITSLQNVNDEVDAGIVGQTMLLAATEAGFGGCFFGNVKRDELKTQLNIPSELKIVYVIAFGYPKEEVVLEDIPADGDIKYYRDENQVHHVPKKRIEDIVL
;
A
#
# COMPACT_ATOMS: atom_id res chain seq x y z
N GLN A 1 -2.79 -15.66 0.82
CA GLN A 1 -2.15 -16.94 1.15
C GLN A 1 -2.04 -17.11 2.67
N GLU A 2 -2.05 -18.35 3.16
CA GLU A 2 -1.87 -18.69 4.58
C GLU A 2 -0.47 -18.30 5.13
N LYS A 3 0.49 -18.05 4.27
CA LYS A 3 1.85 -17.67 4.66
C LYS A 3 1.86 -16.23 5.19
N LYS A 4 2.09 -16.09 6.49
CA LYS A 4 2.15 -14.80 7.18
C LYS A 4 3.52 -14.15 7.03
N LEU A 5 3.52 -12.82 6.89
CA LEU A 5 4.75 -12.02 6.97
C LEU A 5 5.20 -11.88 8.41
N THR A 6 6.50 -11.93 8.61
CA THR A 6 7.13 -11.70 9.91
C THR A 6 7.40 -10.22 10.15
N ARG A 7 7.49 -9.82 11.42
CA ARG A 7 7.91 -8.46 11.78
C ARG A 7 9.28 -8.12 11.19
N GLN A 8 10.20 -9.09 11.13
CA GLN A 8 11.54 -8.89 10.58
C GLN A 8 11.48 -8.49 9.09
N GLN A 9 10.68 -9.19 8.29
CA GLN A 9 10.51 -8.85 6.87
C GLN A 9 9.98 -7.42 6.68
N LEU A 10 9.00 -7.01 7.49
CA LEU A 10 8.49 -5.62 7.44
C LEU A 10 9.51 -4.58 7.94
N MET A 11 10.36 -4.94 8.91
CA MET A 11 11.47 -4.09 9.36
C MET A 11 12.51 -3.88 8.24
N GLU A 12 12.80 -4.90 7.44
CA GLU A 12 13.72 -4.81 6.30
C GLU A 12 13.19 -3.84 5.22
N LEU A 13 11.87 -3.79 5.01
CA LEU A 13 11.26 -2.78 4.14
C LEU A 13 11.44 -1.36 4.69
N VAL A 14 11.24 -1.17 5.99
CA VAL A 14 11.45 0.12 6.65
C VAL A 14 12.93 0.53 6.58
N GLU A 15 13.85 -0.41 6.76
CA GLU A 15 15.29 -0.14 6.61
C GLU A 15 15.64 0.31 5.19
N THR A 16 15.06 -0.32 4.16
CA THR A 16 15.22 0.10 2.77
C THR A 16 14.66 1.51 2.54
N ALA A 17 13.47 1.79 3.07
CA ALA A 17 12.83 3.10 2.97
C ALA A 17 13.63 4.21 3.69
N ARG A 18 14.27 3.90 4.82
CA ARG A 18 15.12 4.84 5.56
C ARG A 18 16.27 5.39 4.73
N LEU A 19 16.73 4.65 3.73
CA LEU A 19 17.85 5.03 2.87
C LEU A 19 17.43 5.90 1.69
N THR A 20 16.13 6.13 1.50
CA THR A 20 15.65 6.97 0.39
C THR A 20 15.92 8.45 0.61
N PRO A 21 16.03 9.25 -0.47
CA PRO A 21 16.11 10.69 -0.33
C PRO A 21 14.79 11.27 0.21
N SER A 22 14.87 12.42 0.87
CA SER A 22 13.74 13.26 1.22
C SER A 22 14.06 14.72 0.99
N ALA A 23 13.06 15.56 0.81
CA ALA A 23 13.23 17.00 0.58
C ALA A 23 14.10 17.62 1.68
N ALA A 24 15.24 18.23 1.29
CA ALA A 24 16.25 18.77 2.19
C ALA A 24 16.74 17.77 3.28
N ASN A 25 16.66 16.47 2.99
CA ASN A 25 17.02 15.39 3.92
C ASN A 25 16.27 15.47 5.28
N ARG A 26 15.03 15.93 5.27
CA ARG A 26 14.22 16.13 6.48
C ARG A 26 13.82 14.86 7.19
N GLN A 27 13.74 13.72 6.48
CA GLN A 27 13.41 12.39 7.01
C GLN A 27 12.17 12.43 7.93
N PRO A 28 11.01 12.88 7.43
CA PRO A 28 9.87 13.30 8.27
C PRO A 28 9.07 12.13 8.85
N PHE A 29 9.36 10.88 8.46
CA PHE A 29 8.47 9.77 8.73
C PHE A 29 8.80 8.98 9.98
N LYS A 30 7.73 8.48 10.60
CA LYS A 30 7.75 7.36 11.54
C LYS A 30 6.83 6.27 11.00
N TYR A 31 7.16 5.03 11.32
CA TYR A 31 6.48 3.86 10.79
C TYR A 31 5.89 3.02 11.90
N ARG A 32 4.58 2.72 11.83
CA ARG A 32 3.96 1.72 12.69
C ARG A 32 3.84 0.42 11.90
N ILE A 33 4.60 -0.59 12.31
CA ILE A 33 4.53 -1.93 11.74
C ILE A 33 3.44 -2.71 12.46
N VAL A 34 2.57 -3.34 11.69
CA VAL A 34 1.46 -4.18 12.16
C VAL A 34 1.57 -5.54 11.47
N CYS A 35 1.73 -6.60 12.24
CA CYS A 35 1.81 -7.99 11.76
C CYS A 35 1.22 -8.99 12.77
N ASP A 36 0.62 -8.49 13.83
CA ASP A 36 -0.19 -9.29 14.75
C ASP A 36 -1.60 -9.44 14.16
N GLU A 37 -2.21 -10.60 14.35
CA GLU A 37 -3.49 -10.95 13.74
C GLU A 37 -4.63 -10.04 14.20
N GLU A 38 -4.69 -9.74 15.50
CA GLU A 38 -5.71 -8.85 16.06
C GLU A 38 -5.54 -7.41 15.56
N GLU A 39 -4.28 -6.90 15.52
CA GLU A 39 -4.00 -5.57 14.99
C GLU A 39 -4.22 -5.51 13.46
N ASN A 40 -3.86 -6.57 12.72
CA ASN A 40 -4.13 -6.67 11.28
C ASN A 40 -5.61 -6.52 10.97
N GLU A 41 -6.47 -7.19 11.73
CA GLU A 41 -7.93 -7.09 11.56
C GLU A 41 -8.45 -5.67 11.85
N LYS A 42 -7.90 -4.99 12.86
CA LYS A 42 -8.23 -3.59 13.15
C LYS A 42 -7.90 -2.68 11.98
N VAL A 43 -6.71 -2.85 11.37
CA VAL A 43 -6.29 -2.08 10.19
C VAL A 43 -7.21 -2.41 9.01
N PHE A 44 -7.40 -3.69 8.70
CA PHE A 44 -8.17 -4.15 7.55
C PHE A 44 -9.56 -3.52 7.47
N ARG A 45 -10.30 -3.50 8.57
CA ARG A 45 -11.66 -2.92 8.66
C ARG A 45 -11.74 -1.42 8.41
N LEU A 46 -10.62 -0.72 8.46
CA LEU A 46 -10.54 0.73 8.31
C LEU A 46 -10.00 1.16 6.95
N LEU A 47 -9.77 0.20 6.04
CA LEU A 47 -9.31 0.43 4.68
C LEU A 47 -10.48 0.33 3.69
N GLY A 48 -10.48 1.22 2.70
CA GLY A 48 -11.40 1.12 1.56
C GLY A 48 -10.71 0.49 0.36
N PHE A 49 -11.27 -0.61 -0.14
CA PHE A 49 -10.71 -1.41 -1.22
C PHE A 49 -11.23 -0.96 -2.61
N ALA A 50 -10.42 -1.19 -3.62
CA ALA A 50 -10.67 -1.26 -5.08
C ALA A 50 -11.90 -0.51 -5.61
N GLY A 51 -11.83 0.83 -5.71
CA GLY A 51 -12.96 1.69 -6.07
C GLY A 51 -13.65 1.42 -7.41
N TYR A 52 -13.02 0.69 -8.35
CA TYR A 52 -13.64 0.29 -9.61
C TYR A 52 -14.29 -1.09 -9.58
N LEU A 53 -13.99 -1.94 -8.60
CA LEU A 53 -14.61 -3.25 -8.41
C LEU A 53 -15.80 -3.11 -7.46
N LYS A 54 -16.93 -2.61 -7.96
CA LYS A 54 -18.10 -2.21 -7.14
C LYS A 54 -18.76 -3.36 -6.38
N ASP A 55 -18.65 -4.58 -6.92
CA ASP A 55 -19.24 -5.79 -6.33
C ASP A 55 -18.23 -6.62 -5.53
N TRP A 56 -17.11 -6.01 -5.13
CA TRP A 56 -16.06 -6.65 -4.36
C TRP A 56 -15.74 -5.89 -3.08
N ASP A 57 -16.06 -6.49 -1.95
CA ASP A 57 -15.89 -5.90 -0.61
C ASP A 57 -14.46 -5.99 -0.05
N GLY A 58 -13.52 -6.46 -0.84
CA GLY A 58 -12.15 -6.71 -0.42
C GLY A 58 -11.81 -8.20 -0.33
N PRO A 59 -10.57 -8.54 0.07
CA PRO A 59 -10.13 -9.91 0.23
C PRO A 59 -10.97 -10.67 1.25
N SER A 60 -11.33 -11.91 0.92
CA SER A 60 -12.02 -12.82 1.82
C SER A 60 -11.09 -13.36 2.93
N GLU A 61 -11.66 -14.10 3.90
CA GLU A 61 -10.87 -14.75 4.93
C GLU A 61 -9.82 -15.69 4.30
N GLY A 62 -8.57 -15.67 4.82
CA GLY A 62 -7.43 -16.39 4.25
C GLY A 62 -6.77 -15.71 3.04
N GLU A 63 -7.31 -14.59 2.53
CA GLU A 63 -6.74 -13.80 1.43
C GLU A 63 -6.33 -12.40 1.85
N LYS A 64 -6.65 -12.02 3.10
CA LYS A 64 -6.31 -10.70 3.64
C LYS A 64 -4.78 -10.50 3.69
N PRO A 65 -4.32 -9.25 3.57
CA PRO A 65 -2.93 -8.89 3.85
C PRO A 65 -2.51 -9.35 5.25
N THR A 66 -1.28 -9.81 5.38
CA THR A 66 -0.76 -10.35 6.63
C THR A 66 0.20 -9.41 7.35
N GLY A 67 0.42 -8.23 6.80
CA GLY A 67 1.21 -7.17 7.42
C GLY A 67 0.87 -5.81 6.87
N TYR A 68 1.05 -4.77 7.69
CA TYR A 68 0.85 -3.39 7.28
C TYR A 68 1.98 -2.51 7.80
N ILE A 69 2.32 -1.48 7.02
CA ILE A 69 3.16 -0.38 7.45
C ILE A 69 2.33 0.91 7.34
N VAL A 70 2.08 1.53 8.48
CA VAL A 70 1.41 2.83 8.55
C VAL A 70 2.47 3.91 8.54
N ILE A 71 2.51 4.71 7.48
CA ILE A 71 3.44 5.84 7.33
C ILE A 71 2.83 7.04 8.03
N THR A 72 3.55 7.59 8.99
CA THR A 72 3.13 8.77 9.76
C THR A 72 4.15 9.88 9.67
N SER A 73 3.70 11.12 9.81
CA SER A 73 4.56 12.31 9.93
C SER A 73 3.96 13.31 10.91
N LEU A 74 4.71 14.37 11.23
CA LEU A 74 4.17 15.47 12.02
C LEU A 74 3.02 16.18 11.30
N GLN A 75 2.08 16.72 12.05
CA GLN A 75 1.04 17.62 11.52
C GLN A 75 1.69 18.80 10.78
N ASN A 76 1.00 19.33 9.78
CA ASN A 76 1.45 20.52 9.03
C ASN A 76 2.75 20.38 8.21
N VAL A 77 3.24 19.17 7.97
CA VAL A 77 4.35 18.90 7.05
C VAL A 77 3.77 18.48 5.70
N ASN A 78 4.23 19.14 4.62
CA ASN A 78 3.96 18.69 3.27
C ASN A 78 5.01 17.64 2.90
N ASP A 79 4.60 16.39 2.88
CA ASP A 79 5.46 15.21 2.77
C ASP A 79 4.93 14.14 1.80
N GLU A 80 3.89 14.46 1.03
CA GLU A 80 3.23 13.48 0.14
C GLU A 80 4.17 12.92 -0.93
N VAL A 81 5.07 13.76 -1.48
CA VAL A 81 6.08 13.32 -2.46
C VAL A 81 7.07 12.35 -1.79
N ASP A 82 7.62 12.75 -0.65
CA ASP A 82 8.55 11.92 0.12
C ASP A 82 7.88 10.59 0.55
N ALA A 83 6.58 10.64 0.92
CA ALA A 83 5.80 9.45 1.27
C ALA A 83 5.62 8.50 0.07
N GLY A 84 5.42 9.03 -1.13
CA GLY A 84 5.40 8.25 -2.36
C GLY A 84 6.74 7.56 -2.63
N ILE A 85 7.87 8.27 -2.41
CA ILE A 85 9.22 7.72 -2.59
C ILE A 85 9.47 6.55 -1.63
N VAL A 86 9.28 6.74 -0.32
CA VAL A 86 9.53 5.68 0.67
C VAL A 86 8.60 4.49 0.45
N GLY A 87 7.33 4.74 0.14
CA GLY A 87 6.35 3.68 -0.06
C GLY A 87 6.61 2.88 -1.34
N GLN A 88 6.92 3.52 -2.46
CA GLN A 88 7.26 2.81 -3.69
C GLN A 88 8.55 1.99 -3.53
N THR A 89 9.52 2.51 -2.77
CA THR A 89 10.76 1.77 -2.46
C THR A 89 10.45 0.51 -1.64
N MET A 90 9.56 0.60 -0.64
CA MET A 90 9.11 -0.59 0.10
C MET A 90 8.41 -1.62 -0.81
N LEU A 91 7.57 -1.18 -1.75
CA LEU A 91 6.89 -2.08 -2.68
C LEU A 91 7.87 -2.80 -3.62
N LEU A 92 8.89 -2.11 -4.12
CA LEU A 92 9.94 -2.72 -4.93
C LEU A 92 10.76 -3.74 -4.13
N ALA A 93 11.15 -3.38 -2.91
CA ALA A 93 11.86 -4.29 -2.01
C ALA A 93 11.01 -5.52 -1.63
N ALA A 94 9.71 -5.35 -1.43
CA ALA A 94 8.78 -6.44 -1.17
C ALA A 94 8.71 -7.41 -2.37
N THR A 95 8.64 -6.86 -3.59
CA THR A 95 8.61 -7.64 -4.83
C THR A 95 9.89 -8.45 -4.99
N GLU A 96 11.04 -7.85 -4.76
CA GLU A 96 12.34 -8.54 -4.77
C GLU A 96 12.40 -9.67 -3.73
N ALA A 97 11.79 -9.47 -2.58
CA ALA A 97 11.70 -10.48 -1.51
C ALA A 97 10.61 -11.55 -1.73
N GLY A 98 9.88 -11.49 -2.86
CA GLY A 98 8.87 -12.49 -3.26
C GLY A 98 7.49 -12.31 -2.60
N PHE A 99 7.19 -11.12 -2.10
CA PHE A 99 5.84 -10.72 -1.67
C PHE A 99 5.47 -9.36 -2.26
N GLY A 100 4.23 -8.96 -2.16
CA GLY A 100 3.74 -7.73 -2.76
C GLY A 100 3.02 -6.84 -1.78
N GLY A 101 2.55 -5.70 -2.25
CA GLY A 101 1.78 -4.78 -1.45
C GLY A 101 0.98 -3.79 -2.25
N CYS A 102 0.16 -3.02 -1.54
CA CYS A 102 -0.68 -1.98 -2.13
C CYS A 102 -0.79 -0.78 -1.21
N PHE A 103 -0.76 0.42 -1.79
CA PHE A 103 -1.05 1.67 -1.09
C PHE A 103 -2.54 1.84 -0.82
N PHE A 104 -2.86 2.30 0.37
CA PHE A 104 -4.19 2.73 0.76
C PHE A 104 -4.21 4.22 1.10
N GLY A 105 -4.89 5.01 0.25
CA GLY A 105 -5.25 6.40 0.53
C GLY A 105 -6.62 6.53 1.18
N ASN A 106 -7.55 5.61 0.86
CA ASN A 106 -8.88 5.55 1.48
C ASN A 106 -8.78 4.82 2.82
N VAL A 107 -8.55 5.57 3.89
CA VAL A 107 -8.32 5.08 5.25
C VAL A 107 -9.14 5.91 6.22
N LYS A 108 -9.81 5.27 7.16
CA LYS A 108 -10.46 5.95 8.30
C LYS A 108 -9.40 6.36 9.33
N ARG A 109 -8.67 7.44 9.02
CA ARG A 109 -7.43 7.83 9.72
C ARG A 109 -7.58 8.08 11.20
N ASP A 110 -8.64 8.75 11.64
CA ASP A 110 -8.85 9.10 13.05
C ASP A 110 -9.15 7.86 13.89
N GLU A 111 -9.97 6.94 13.36
CA GLU A 111 -10.26 5.65 14.00
C GLU A 111 -8.98 4.80 14.07
N LEU A 112 -8.24 4.71 12.97
CA LEU A 112 -6.99 3.93 12.90
C LEU A 112 -5.93 4.47 13.86
N LYS A 113 -5.79 5.79 13.92
CA LYS A 113 -4.89 6.48 14.85
C LYS A 113 -5.20 6.10 16.30
N THR A 114 -6.47 6.09 16.67
CA THR A 114 -6.95 5.71 18.00
C THR A 114 -6.65 4.23 18.29
N GLN A 115 -7.00 3.33 17.35
CA GLN A 115 -6.84 1.89 17.56
C GLN A 115 -5.40 1.42 17.65
N LEU A 116 -4.48 2.09 16.95
CA LEU A 116 -3.04 1.78 16.98
C LEU A 116 -2.26 2.62 18.00
N ASN A 117 -2.91 3.44 18.82
CA ASN A 117 -2.30 4.34 19.78
C ASN A 117 -1.20 5.23 19.15
N ILE A 118 -1.46 5.76 17.95
CA ILE A 118 -0.54 6.68 17.28
C ILE A 118 -0.59 8.04 17.99
N PRO A 119 0.56 8.61 18.36
CA PRO A 119 0.65 9.89 19.08
C PRO A 119 -0.13 11.02 18.38
N SER A 120 -0.73 11.92 19.18
CA SER A 120 -1.61 12.98 18.70
C SER A 120 -0.93 13.96 17.74
N GLU A 121 0.36 14.20 17.91
CA GLU A 121 1.18 15.06 17.07
C GLU A 121 1.48 14.49 15.67
N LEU A 122 1.23 13.18 15.45
CA LEU A 122 1.42 12.52 14.18
C LEU A 122 0.11 12.44 13.39
N LYS A 123 0.19 12.64 12.08
CA LYS A 123 -0.86 12.28 11.12
C LYS A 123 -0.50 10.97 10.40
N ILE A 124 -1.50 10.20 10.02
CA ILE A 124 -1.33 9.08 9.08
C ILE A 124 -1.32 9.63 7.66
N VAL A 125 -0.23 9.39 6.93
CA VAL A 125 -0.09 9.79 5.52
C VAL A 125 -0.69 8.71 4.64
N TYR A 126 -0.13 7.49 4.69
CA TYR A 126 -0.60 6.32 3.95
C TYR A 126 -0.52 5.06 4.80
N VAL A 127 -1.28 4.06 4.39
CA VAL A 127 -1.12 2.68 4.84
C VAL A 127 -0.69 1.85 3.65
N ILE A 128 0.32 1.01 3.81
CA ILE A 128 0.71 0.02 2.81
C ILE A 128 0.41 -1.36 3.40
N ALA A 129 -0.42 -2.12 2.70
CA ALA A 129 -0.67 -3.52 3.02
C ALA A 129 0.34 -4.41 2.29
N PHE A 130 0.78 -5.47 2.94
CA PHE A 130 1.72 -6.46 2.40
C PHE A 130 1.22 -7.89 2.59
N GLY A 131 1.55 -8.75 1.63
CA GLY A 131 1.20 -10.16 1.67
C GLY A 131 1.84 -10.93 0.52
N TYR A 132 1.78 -12.27 0.60
CA TYR A 132 2.18 -13.11 -0.52
C TYR A 132 1.09 -13.08 -1.60
N PRO A 133 1.40 -12.69 -2.85
CA PRO A 133 0.40 -12.55 -3.90
C PRO A 133 -0.23 -13.90 -4.24
N LYS A 134 -1.54 -13.88 -4.42
CA LYS A 134 -2.34 -14.99 -4.96
C LYS A 134 -2.97 -14.59 -6.30
N GLU A 135 -3.22 -13.29 -6.46
CA GLU A 135 -3.84 -12.72 -7.66
C GLU A 135 -2.86 -12.74 -8.84
N GLU A 136 -3.37 -13.10 -10.00
CA GLU A 136 -2.67 -12.89 -11.27
C GLU A 136 -3.03 -11.51 -11.80
N VAL A 137 -2.01 -10.70 -12.13
CA VAL A 137 -2.17 -9.34 -12.64
C VAL A 137 -1.56 -9.24 -14.02
N VAL A 138 -2.33 -8.73 -14.98
CA VAL A 138 -1.91 -8.49 -16.35
C VAL A 138 -1.96 -7.00 -16.66
N LEU A 139 -0.89 -6.47 -17.26
CA LEU A 139 -0.84 -5.11 -17.77
C LEU A 139 -1.28 -5.09 -19.22
N GLU A 140 -2.15 -4.15 -19.58
CA GLU A 140 -2.67 -3.99 -20.94
C GLU A 140 -2.37 -2.60 -21.47
N ASP A 141 -1.83 -2.52 -22.68
CA ASP A 141 -1.64 -1.24 -23.35
C ASP A 141 -2.98 -0.70 -23.88
N ILE A 142 -3.28 0.54 -23.56
CA ILE A 142 -4.45 1.26 -24.08
C ILE A 142 -4.02 2.55 -24.78
N PRO A 143 -4.80 3.04 -25.78
CA PRO A 143 -4.57 4.36 -26.38
C PRO A 143 -4.78 5.50 -25.36
N ALA A 144 -4.36 6.72 -25.70
CA ALA A 144 -4.40 7.89 -24.82
C ALA A 144 -5.80 8.20 -24.26
N ASP A 145 -6.85 7.91 -25.03
CA ASP A 145 -8.28 8.08 -24.69
C ASP A 145 -8.98 6.80 -24.20
N GLY A 146 -8.23 5.71 -24.02
CA GLY A 146 -8.75 4.41 -23.53
C GLY A 146 -9.23 4.45 -22.09
N ASP A 147 -10.12 3.50 -21.74
CA ASP A 147 -10.62 3.39 -20.35
C ASP A 147 -9.51 2.86 -19.43
N ILE A 148 -9.16 3.65 -18.42
CA ILE A 148 -8.12 3.34 -17.42
C ILE A 148 -8.60 2.45 -16.27
N LYS A 149 -9.89 2.09 -16.24
CA LYS A 149 -10.45 1.31 -15.16
C LYS A 149 -9.92 -0.12 -15.19
N TYR A 150 -9.31 -0.53 -14.08
CA TYR A 150 -8.94 -1.93 -13.90
C TYR A 150 -10.21 -2.78 -13.67
N TYR A 151 -10.14 -4.05 -14.10
CA TYR A 151 -11.25 -5.00 -13.98
C TYR A 151 -10.73 -6.42 -13.76
N ARG A 152 -11.62 -7.35 -13.41
CA ARG A 152 -11.35 -8.79 -13.41
C ARG A 152 -12.12 -9.47 -14.52
N ASP A 153 -11.49 -10.41 -15.19
CA ASP A 153 -12.13 -11.26 -16.17
C ASP A 153 -12.88 -12.44 -15.51
N GLU A 154 -13.45 -13.32 -16.33
CA GLU A 154 -14.17 -14.52 -15.90
C GLU A 154 -13.29 -15.52 -15.15
N ASN A 155 -11.97 -15.50 -15.35
CA ASN A 155 -10.98 -16.32 -14.69
C ASN A 155 -10.41 -15.66 -13.42
N GLN A 156 -10.94 -14.51 -13.01
CA GLN A 156 -10.47 -13.69 -11.91
C GLN A 156 -9.05 -13.11 -12.10
N VAL A 157 -8.56 -13.05 -13.34
CA VAL A 157 -7.32 -12.34 -13.68
C VAL A 157 -7.57 -10.84 -13.59
N HIS A 158 -6.67 -10.12 -12.92
CA HIS A 158 -6.77 -8.68 -12.70
C HIS A 158 -6.08 -7.92 -13.84
N HIS A 159 -6.84 -7.29 -14.69
CA HIS A 159 -6.36 -6.49 -15.81
C HIS A 159 -6.17 -5.03 -15.40
N VAL A 160 -4.99 -4.50 -15.66
CA VAL A 160 -4.61 -3.12 -15.29
C VAL A 160 -4.19 -2.37 -16.56
N PRO A 161 -5.09 -1.53 -17.13
CA PRO A 161 -4.80 -0.74 -18.31
C PRO A 161 -3.72 0.31 -18.07
N LYS A 162 -2.78 0.44 -19.01
CA LYS A 162 -1.70 1.42 -19.02
C LYS A 162 -1.65 2.17 -20.34
N LYS A 163 -1.49 3.48 -20.30
CA LYS A 163 -1.24 4.29 -21.49
C LYS A 163 0.11 3.90 -22.08
N ARG A 164 0.20 3.90 -23.44
CA ARG A 164 1.42 3.59 -24.15
C ARG A 164 2.48 4.66 -23.91
N ILE A 165 3.75 4.28 -24.08
CA ILE A 165 4.87 5.18 -23.84
C ILE A 165 4.83 6.41 -24.76
N GLU A 166 4.43 6.23 -26.05
CA GLU A 166 4.29 7.31 -27.00
C GLU A 166 3.19 8.32 -26.66
N ASP A 167 2.20 7.93 -25.82
CA ASP A 167 1.11 8.80 -25.38
C ASP A 167 1.46 9.64 -24.13
N ILE A 168 2.59 9.37 -23.48
CA ILE A 168 2.98 10.00 -22.20
C ILE A 168 4.35 10.69 -22.25
N VAL A 169 5.09 10.52 -23.32
CA VAL A 169 6.37 11.23 -23.57
C VAL A 169 6.10 12.40 -24.51
N LEU A 170 6.56 13.63 -24.15
CA LEU A 170 6.46 14.85 -24.95
C LEU A 170 7.65 15.00 -25.87
#